data_5021494ddcdd53be5f74f6605d8b8a01
#
_entry.id   5021494ddcdd53be5f74f6605d8b8a01
#
_cell.length_a   1.000
_cell.length_b   1.000
_cell.length_c   1.000
_cell.angle_alpha   90.00
_cell.angle_beta   90.00
_cell.angle_gamma   90.00
#
_symmetry.space_group_name_H-M   'P 1'
#
loop_
_entity.id
_entity.type
_entity.pdbx_description
1 polymer ?
#
loop_
_entity_poly.entity_id
_entity_poly.type
_entity_poly.pdbx_seq_one_letter_code
_entity_poly.pdbx_strand_id
1 'polypeptide(L)'
;MKTMKKGNNWTAYFDPETGRCFAEIMYTSREGREQNNYEITEDVYNRLGSFGDDVENERLIKTAKMTYSFENTMYGTLGPERTVWDEEADESMRKAVQNQKERKK
;
A
#
# COMPACT_ATOMS: atom_id res chain seq x y z
N MET A 1 18.22 0.58 6.66
CA MET A 1 16.76 0.78 6.65
C MET A 1 16.09 -0.37 5.93
N LYS A 2 15.01 -0.90 6.50
CA LYS A 2 14.24 -1.93 5.81
C LYS A 2 13.49 -1.32 4.64
N THR A 3 13.49 -2.02 3.51
CA THR A 3 12.80 -1.56 2.31
C THR A 3 11.38 -2.12 2.18
N MET A 4 10.96 -2.91 3.15
CA MET A 4 9.59 -3.42 3.24
C MET A 4 9.21 -3.64 4.70
N LYS A 5 7.97 -3.29 5.05
CA LYS A 5 7.36 -3.59 6.35
C LYS A 5 5.99 -4.19 6.09
N LYS A 6 5.55 -5.10 6.95
CA LYS A 6 4.30 -5.80 6.74
C LYS A 6 3.56 -6.01 8.06
N GLY A 7 2.23 -5.81 8.03
CA GLY A 7 1.30 -6.17 9.09
C GLY A 7 0.24 -7.12 8.56
N ASN A 8 -0.90 -7.22 9.24
CA ASN A 8 -1.96 -8.16 8.87
C ASN A 8 -2.63 -7.82 7.53
N ASN A 9 -3.01 -6.56 7.36
CA ASN A 9 -3.73 -6.11 6.18
C ASN A 9 -3.00 -5.03 5.41
N TRP A 10 -1.78 -4.72 5.80
CA TRP A 10 -1.01 -3.65 5.18
C TRP A 10 0.41 -4.10 4.87
N THR A 11 0.98 -3.50 3.84
CA THR A 11 2.38 -3.67 3.48
C THR A 11 2.92 -2.31 3.05
N ALA A 12 4.10 -1.96 3.50
CA ALA A 12 4.74 -0.71 3.13
C ALA A 12 6.07 -0.96 2.43
N TYR A 13 6.39 -0.09 1.48
CA TYR A 13 7.58 -0.21 0.64
C TYR A 13 8.36 1.10 0.63
N PHE A 14 9.67 1.00 0.72
CA PHE A 14 10.59 2.11 0.56
C PHE A 14 11.49 1.85 -0.64
N ASP A 15 11.53 2.80 -1.57
CA ASP A 15 12.41 2.71 -2.72
C ASP A 15 13.67 3.54 -2.48
N PRO A 16 14.82 2.90 -2.24
CA PRO A 16 16.05 3.64 -1.96
C PRO A 16 16.59 4.41 -3.16
N GLU A 17 16.17 4.07 -4.37
CA GLU A 17 16.62 4.78 -5.57
C GLU A 17 15.96 6.14 -5.73
N THR A 18 14.69 6.26 -5.35
CA THR A 18 13.94 7.50 -5.51
C THR A 18 13.63 8.19 -4.20
N GLY A 19 13.76 7.47 -3.06
CA GLY A 19 13.36 7.96 -1.75
C GLY A 19 11.85 7.97 -1.54
N ARG A 20 11.08 7.43 -2.49
CA ARG A 20 9.61 7.40 -2.38
C ARG A 20 9.16 6.21 -1.54
N CYS A 21 8.08 6.42 -0.81
CA CYS A 21 7.50 5.40 0.06
C CYS A 21 6.05 5.18 -0.31
N PHE A 22 5.62 3.92 -0.22
CA PHE A 22 4.26 3.52 -0.58
C PHE A 22 3.73 2.54 0.44
N ALA A 23 2.40 2.46 0.52
CA ALA A 23 1.75 1.47 1.37
C ALA A 23 0.50 0.95 0.66
N GLU A 24 0.20 -0.31 0.94
CA GLU A 24 -0.97 -0.99 0.42
C GLU A 24 -1.78 -1.50 1.61
N ILE A 25 -3.09 -1.29 1.58
CA ILE A 25 -4.01 -1.91 2.53
C ILE A 25 -4.94 -2.81 1.73
N MET A 26 -5.06 -4.06 2.14
CA MET A 26 -5.89 -5.05 1.46
C MET A 26 -6.81 -5.73 2.46
N TYR A 27 -8.09 -5.73 2.16
CA TYR A 27 -9.09 -6.45 2.93
C TYR A 27 -9.69 -7.54 2.05
N THR A 28 -9.80 -8.73 2.61
CA THR A 28 -10.42 -9.87 1.94
C THR A 28 -11.56 -10.39 2.81
N SER A 29 -12.72 -10.61 2.22
CA SER A 29 -13.88 -11.15 2.88
C SER A 29 -14.54 -12.19 2.00
N ARG A 30 -15.61 -12.82 2.49
CA ARG A 30 -16.40 -13.75 1.67
C ARG A 30 -16.99 -13.09 0.43
N GLU A 31 -17.24 -11.78 0.51
CA GLU A 31 -17.90 -11.03 -0.55
C GLU A 31 -16.93 -10.50 -1.58
N GLY A 32 -15.64 -10.49 -1.28
CA GLY A 32 -14.66 -10.01 -2.23
C GLY A 32 -13.41 -9.45 -1.59
N ARG A 33 -12.72 -8.63 -2.36
CA ARG A 33 -11.44 -8.06 -1.97
C ARG A 33 -11.40 -6.58 -2.32
N GLU A 34 -10.87 -5.79 -1.39
CA GLU A 34 -10.60 -4.37 -1.59
C GLU A 34 -9.10 -4.13 -1.40
N GLN A 35 -8.51 -3.39 -2.33
CA GLN A 35 -7.11 -3.00 -2.26
C GLN A 35 -7.00 -1.50 -2.45
N ASN A 36 -6.31 -0.83 -1.53
CA ASN A 36 -6.07 0.60 -1.60
C ASN A 36 -4.57 0.85 -1.48
N ASN A 37 -4.02 1.58 -2.43
CA ASN A 37 -2.61 1.96 -2.45
C ASN A 37 -2.46 3.43 -2.12
N TYR A 38 -1.42 3.77 -1.38
CA TYR A 38 -1.16 5.13 -0.90
C TYR A 38 0.30 5.48 -1.15
N GLU A 39 0.55 6.73 -1.46
CA GLU A 39 1.91 7.26 -1.39
C GLU A 39 2.07 7.92 -0.03
N ILE A 40 3.03 7.45 0.78
CA ILE A 40 3.29 7.93 2.13
C ILE A 40 4.61 8.67 2.19
N THR A 41 4.80 9.45 3.26
CA THR A 41 6.09 10.11 3.50
C THR A 41 7.07 9.14 4.15
N GLU A 42 8.35 9.48 4.06
CA GLU A 42 9.38 8.69 4.75
C GLU A 42 9.15 8.69 6.26
N ASP A 43 8.67 9.81 6.82
CA ASP A 43 8.34 9.90 8.24
C ASP A 43 7.25 8.87 8.62
N VAL A 44 6.19 8.81 7.82
CA VAL A 44 5.12 7.82 8.04
C VAL A 44 5.69 6.40 7.93
N TYR A 45 6.51 6.15 6.92
CA TYR A 45 7.14 4.86 6.74
C TYR A 45 7.94 4.44 7.96
N ASN A 46 8.74 5.36 8.50
CA ASN A 46 9.59 5.07 9.66
C ASN A 46 8.79 4.78 10.93
N ARG A 47 7.60 5.38 11.04
CA ARG A 47 6.72 5.18 12.20
C ARG A 47 5.92 3.87 12.11
N LEU A 48 5.70 3.35 10.90
CA LEU A 48 4.95 2.11 10.72
C LEU A 48 5.67 0.95 11.40
N GLY A 49 4.89 0.12 12.08
CA GLY A 49 5.40 -1.02 12.82
C GLY A 49 5.81 -0.72 14.25
N SER A 50 5.81 0.55 14.66
CA SER A 50 6.13 0.92 16.04
C SER A 50 4.93 0.83 16.98
N PHE A 51 3.73 0.66 16.44
CA PHE A 51 2.51 0.54 17.24
C PHE A 51 2.26 -0.93 17.58
N GLY A 52 1.69 -1.16 18.74
CA GLY A 52 1.31 -2.51 19.14
C GLY A 52 0.01 -3.01 18.50
N ASP A 53 -0.67 -2.15 17.75
CA ASP A 53 -1.96 -2.42 17.14
C ASP A 53 -1.92 -2.08 15.66
N ASP A 54 -2.25 -3.07 14.80
CA ASP A 54 -2.28 -2.86 13.36
C ASP A 54 -3.32 -1.85 12.91
N VAL A 55 -4.38 -1.66 13.68
CA VAL A 55 -5.38 -0.63 13.37
C VAL A 55 -4.75 0.75 13.35
N GLU A 56 -3.81 1.01 14.26
CA GLU A 56 -3.11 2.30 14.29
C GLU A 56 -2.16 2.45 13.09
N ASN A 57 -1.51 1.37 12.67
CA ASN A 57 -0.67 1.39 11.46
C ASN A 57 -1.51 1.71 10.22
N GLU A 58 -2.66 1.04 10.08
CA GLU A 58 -3.57 1.29 8.95
C GLU A 58 -4.12 2.71 8.97
N ARG A 59 -4.45 3.22 10.17
CA ARG A 59 -4.95 4.58 10.32
C ARG A 59 -3.91 5.61 9.87
N LEU A 60 -2.65 5.38 10.23
CA LEU A 60 -1.56 6.24 9.81
C LEU A 60 -1.40 6.26 8.29
N ILE A 61 -1.48 5.09 7.64
CA ILE A 61 -1.43 4.98 6.19
C ILE A 61 -2.59 5.76 5.54
N LYS A 62 -3.79 5.66 6.10
CA LYS A 62 -4.98 6.31 5.56
C LYS A 62 -4.95 7.83 5.63
N THR A 63 -4.00 8.41 6.36
CA THR A 63 -3.83 9.87 6.34
C THR A 63 -3.14 10.35 5.06
N ALA A 64 -2.58 9.44 4.29
CA ALA A 64 -1.82 9.76 3.08
C ALA A 64 -2.73 9.86 1.85
N LYS A 65 -2.14 10.32 0.75
CA LYS A 65 -2.84 10.41 -0.53
C LYS A 65 -3.06 9.02 -1.11
N MET A 66 -4.30 8.68 -1.36
CA MET A 66 -4.65 7.43 -2.06
C MET A 66 -4.30 7.56 -3.54
N THR A 67 -3.52 6.63 -4.06
CA THR A 67 -3.09 6.63 -5.46
C THR A 67 -3.83 5.60 -6.30
N TYR A 68 -4.45 4.63 -5.65
CA TYR A 68 -5.17 3.56 -6.35
C TYR A 68 -6.17 2.94 -5.39
N SER A 69 -7.37 2.66 -5.89
CA SER A 69 -8.38 1.92 -5.13
C SER A 69 -9.07 0.94 -6.06
N PHE A 70 -9.19 -0.28 -5.62
CA PHE A 70 -9.83 -1.36 -6.38
C PHE A 70 -10.69 -2.20 -5.45
N GLU A 71 -11.89 -2.51 -5.89
CA GLU A 71 -12.78 -3.39 -5.16
C GLU A 71 -13.34 -4.43 -6.11
N ASN A 72 -13.18 -5.70 -5.74
CA ASN A 72 -13.69 -6.84 -6.51
C ASN A 72 -14.55 -7.68 -5.59
N THR A 73 -15.82 -7.81 -5.92
CA THR A 73 -16.80 -8.54 -5.12
C THR A 73 -17.34 -9.75 -5.88
N MET A 74 -18.05 -10.62 -5.19
CA MET A 74 -18.71 -11.76 -5.81
C MET A 74 -19.76 -11.33 -6.84
N TYR A 75 -20.20 -10.09 -6.78
CA TYR A 75 -21.19 -9.53 -7.71
C TYR A 75 -20.51 -8.84 -8.90
N GLY A 76 -19.19 -8.89 -8.99
CA GLY A 76 -18.42 -8.28 -10.05
C GLY A 76 -17.42 -7.26 -9.53
N THR A 77 -16.63 -6.71 -10.43
CA THR A 77 -15.67 -5.66 -10.10
C THR A 77 -16.42 -4.34 -10.02
N LEU A 78 -16.32 -3.67 -8.87
CA LEU A 78 -16.85 -2.33 -8.72
C LEU A 78 -15.92 -1.38 -9.45
N GLY A 79 -16.45 -0.83 -10.49
CA GLY A 79 -15.67 -0.18 -11.53
C GLY A 79 -15.22 1.24 -11.23
N PRO A 80 -15.38 2.17 -12.19
CA PRO A 80 -14.69 3.46 -12.18
C PRO A 80 -14.91 4.32 -10.95
N GLU A 81 -16.06 4.22 -10.31
CA GLU A 81 -16.36 5.05 -9.15
C GLU A 81 -15.50 4.72 -7.93
N ARG A 82 -14.93 3.50 -7.90
CA ARG A 82 -14.10 3.06 -6.77
C ARG A 82 -12.61 3.06 -7.10
N THR A 83 -12.26 3.44 -8.32
CA THR A 83 -10.87 3.45 -8.75
C THR A 83 -10.34 4.88 -8.76
N VAL A 84 -9.32 5.10 -7.93
CA VAL A 84 -8.51 6.32 -7.96
C VAL A 84 -7.18 5.92 -8.59
N TRP A 85 -6.71 6.69 -9.56
CA TRP A 85 -5.51 6.32 -10.30
C TRP A 85 -4.56 7.50 -10.40
N ASP A 86 -3.35 7.31 -9.87
CA ASP A 86 -2.22 8.20 -10.10
C ASP A 86 -1.15 7.37 -10.81
N GLU A 87 -1.07 7.50 -12.12
CA GLU A 87 -0.23 6.65 -12.96
C GLU A 87 1.24 6.70 -12.58
N GLU A 88 1.74 7.89 -12.30
CA GLU A 88 3.15 8.06 -11.93
C GLU A 88 3.46 7.41 -10.59
N ALA A 89 2.62 7.63 -9.60
CA ALA A 89 2.80 7.04 -8.27
C ALA A 89 2.65 5.52 -8.33
N ASP A 90 1.70 5.01 -9.10
CA ASP A 90 1.48 3.58 -9.23
C ASP A 90 2.68 2.90 -9.90
N GLU A 91 3.24 3.51 -10.94
CA GLU A 91 4.43 2.98 -11.59
C GLU A 91 5.62 2.94 -10.65
N SER A 92 5.81 4.00 -9.86
CA SER A 92 6.90 4.06 -8.87
C SER A 92 6.72 2.98 -7.80
N MET A 93 5.50 2.75 -7.36
CA MET A 93 5.21 1.69 -6.40
C MET A 93 5.50 0.31 -6.98
N ARG A 94 5.14 0.07 -8.24
CA ARG A 94 5.45 -1.20 -8.90
C ARG A 94 6.94 -1.45 -8.95
N LYS A 95 7.73 -0.43 -9.22
CA LYS A 95 9.18 -0.53 -9.23
C LYS A 95 9.74 -0.83 -7.84
N ALA A 96 9.19 -0.20 -6.80
CA ALA A 96 9.60 -0.47 -5.43
C ALA A 96 9.31 -1.92 -5.04
N VAL A 97 8.13 -2.43 -5.40
CA VAL A 97 7.76 -3.82 -5.16
C VAL A 97 8.68 -4.77 -5.93
N GLN A 98 8.97 -4.46 -7.19
CA GLN A 98 9.84 -5.27 -8.02
C GLN A 98 11.25 -5.35 -7.42
N ASN A 99 11.78 -4.24 -6.96
CA ASN A 99 13.09 -4.20 -6.32
C ASN A 99 13.16 -5.11 -5.09
N GLN A 100 12.08 -5.19 -4.32
CA GLN A 100 12.00 -6.09 -3.18
C GLN A 100 12.08 -7.55 -3.60
N LYS A 101 11.37 -7.93 -4.64
CA LYS A 101 11.39 -9.29 -5.14
C LYS A 101 12.78 -9.71 -5.64
N GLU A 102 13.47 -8.81 -6.31
CA GLU A 102 14.82 -9.07 -6.79
C GLU A 102 15.82 -9.25 -5.65
N ARG A 103 15.67 -8.46 -4.59
CA ARG A 103 16.58 -8.54 -3.43
C ARG A 103 16.42 -9.82 -2.62
N LYS A 104 15.28 -10.48 -2.71
CA LYS A 104 15.03 -11.72 -2.00
C LYS A 104 15.68 -12.95 -2.67
N LYS A 105 16.19 -12.75 -3.84
CA LYS A 105 16.97 -13.79 -4.50
C LYS A 105 18.42 -13.74 -4.01
#